data_6b770dd275340d1225867cc67366d4e8
#
_entry.id   6b770dd275340d1225867cc67366d4e8
#
_cell.length_a   1.000
_cell.length_b   1.000
_cell.length_c   1.000
_cell.angle_alpha   90.00
_cell.angle_beta   90.00
_cell.angle_gamma   90.00
#
_symmetry.space_group_name_H-M   'P 1'
#
loop_
_entity.id
_entity.type
_entity.pdbx_description
1 polymer ?
#
loop_
_entity_poly.entity_id
_entity_poly.type
_entity_poly.pdbx_seq_one_letter_code
_entity_poly.pdbx_strand_id
1 'polypeptide(L)'
;MDTKPLEIECESLVQHELVKHELKVTKPAFDKEGADLLVLDSIKAQYTRYLKIQCKGRSLNSSSSITIPGKYVTENFLVFLYVKFRNFQSSMYIFFPDDIKKWNFNNNSGSYSLSLNSKTIDNSYFEKHKYLDVSAVRVKQLLSSVAIKKYSSLIVDEQFIERATEKTLEIYSKIHPDKNLSRPSVDEVIKGILSVYDIRQSKDSVLRCYIFSSKDSTNCSYEIEEDGVNVKVYREYTNGRVSDEIFEYIDRAINAENVALAADDCVYDAPLNRLHAKGVDIRLIQLSTYNGREVFTEFYWGDVMYAIAKAMGLGRYEW
;
A
#
# COMPACT_ATOMS: atom_id res chain seq x y z
N MET A 1 -14.58 -34.37 11.59
CA MET A 1 -15.49 -34.34 10.42
C MET A 1 -14.89 -33.37 9.42
N ASP A 2 -14.73 -33.74 8.17
CA ASP A 2 -14.15 -32.89 7.14
C ASP A 2 -15.13 -31.74 6.85
N THR A 3 -14.72 -30.49 7.10
CA THR A 3 -15.52 -29.28 6.87
C THR A 3 -15.35 -28.73 5.45
N LYS A 4 -14.39 -29.27 4.70
CA LYS A 4 -14.01 -28.78 3.37
C LYS A 4 -15.17 -28.74 2.35
N PRO A 5 -16.04 -29.77 2.26
CA PRO A 5 -17.20 -29.71 1.37
C PRO A 5 -18.17 -28.58 1.70
N LEU A 6 -18.40 -28.31 3.00
CA LEU A 6 -19.29 -27.24 3.44
C LEU A 6 -18.69 -25.85 3.25
N GLU A 7 -17.36 -25.72 3.30
CA GLU A 7 -16.67 -24.45 2.99
C GLU A 7 -16.77 -24.14 1.50
N ILE A 8 -16.59 -25.13 0.61
CA ILE A 8 -16.79 -24.98 -0.85
C ILE A 8 -18.25 -24.61 -1.18
N GLU A 9 -19.22 -25.26 -0.51
CA GLU A 9 -20.63 -24.91 -0.66
C GLU A 9 -20.90 -23.48 -0.20
N CYS A 10 -20.34 -23.06 0.92
CA CYS A 10 -20.41 -21.67 1.41
C CYS A 10 -19.86 -20.67 0.39
N GLU A 11 -18.65 -20.91 -0.16
CA GLU A 11 -18.06 -20.06 -1.19
C GLU A 11 -18.98 -19.89 -2.38
N SER A 12 -19.54 -20.99 -2.88
CA SER A 12 -20.43 -20.97 -4.06
C SER A 12 -21.71 -20.20 -3.80
N LEU A 13 -22.33 -20.37 -2.61
CA LEU A 13 -23.53 -19.65 -2.21
C LEU A 13 -23.24 -18.16 -2.02
N VAL A 14 -22.16 -17.79 -1.36
CA VAL A 14 -21.77 -16.41 -1.15
C VAL A 14 -21.50 -15.71 -2.47
N GLN A 15 -20.78 -16.37 -3.39
CA GLN A 15 -20.54 -15.83 -4.71
C GLN A 15 -21.85 -15.60 -5.46
N HIS A 16 -22.76 -16.57 -5.45
CA HIS A 16 -24.07 -16.45 -6.09
C HIS A 16 -24.88 -15.27 -5.55
N GLU A 17 -25.03 -15.19 -4.22
CA GLU A 17 -25.81 -14.14 -3.56
C GLU A 17 -25.23 -12.74 -3.83
N LEU A 18 -23.92 -12.57 -3.76
CA LEU A 18 -23.29 -11.28 -4.00
C LEU A 18 -23.37 -10.85 -5.46
N VAL A 19 -23.23 -11.79 -6.42
CA VAL A 19 -23.38 -11.52 -7.87
C VAL A 19 -24.83 -11.15 -8.20
N LYS A 20 -25.82 -11.80 -7.59
CA LYS A 20 -27.24 -11.43 -7.71
C LYS A 20 -27.49 -9.96 -7.36
N HIS A 21 -26.70 -9.40 -6.44
CA HIS A 21 -26.74 -7.99 -6.06
C HIS A 21 -25.72 -7.12 -6.83
N GLU A 22 -25.31 -7.55 -8.04
CA GLU A 22 -24.39 -6.81 -8.94
C GLU A 22 -22.99 -6.54 -8.38
N LEU A 23 -22.56 -7.28 -7.36
CA LEU A 23 -21.19 -7.21 -6.85
C LEU A 23 -20.27 -8.08 -7.71
N LYS A 24 -19.08 -7.57 -8.00
CA LYS A 24 -18.06 -8.32 -8.77
C LYS A 24 -17.28 -9.19 -7.79
N VAL A 25 -17.43 -10.50 -7.92
CA VAL A 25 -16.78 -11.47 -7.03
C VAL A 25 -15.79 -12.31 -7.83
N THR A 26 -14.60 -12.49 -7.29
CA THR A 26 -13.56 -13.35 -7.86
C THR A 26 -12.93 -14.23 -6.79
N LYS A 27 -12.37 -15.36 -7.18
CA LYS A 27 -11.59 -16.22 -6.32
C LYS A 27 -10.10 -15.88 -6.49
N PRO A 28 -9.35 -15.58 -5.41
CA PRO A 28 -7.92 -15.35 -5.54
C PRO A 28 -7.19 -16.64 -5.91
N ALA A 29 -6.13 -16.52 -6.71
CA ALA A 29 -5.30 -17.67 -7.10
C ALA A 29 -4.48 -18.23 -5.92
N PHE A 30 -4.27 -17.44 -4.87
CA PHE A 30 -3.46 -17.80 -3.69
C PHE A 30 -4.17 -17.37 -2.41
N ASP A 31 -4.33 -18.29 -1.47
CA ASP A 31 -4.83 -18.05 -0.11
C ASP A 31 -3.66 -17.68 0.83
N LYS A 32 -3.04 -16.54 0.63
CA LYS A 32 -1.99 -16.05 1.55
C LYS A 32 -2.51 -15.18 2.69
N GLU A 33 -3.74 -14.64 2.57
CA GLU A 33 -4.30 -13.65 3.50
C GLU A 33 -5.65 -14.06 4.10
N GLY A 34 -5.97 -15.36 4.03
CA GLY A 34 -7.21 -15.93 4.55
C GLY A 34 -8.46 -15.48 3.80
N ALA A 35 -8.34 -15.11 2.52
CA ALA A 35 -9.46 -14.72 1.68
C ALA A 35 -9.80 -15.85 0.70
N ASP A 36 -10.99 -16.43 0.84
CA ASP A 36 -11.53 -17.42 -0.09
C ASP A 36 -12.14 -16.72 -1.33
N LEU A 37 -12.68 -15.51 -1.15
CA LEU A 37 -13.26 -14.68 -2.22
C LEU A 37 -12.84 -13.22 -2.04
N LEU A 38 -12.81 -12.49 -3.17
CA LEU A 38 -12.64 -11.05 -3.22
C LEU A 38 -13.87 -10.40 -3.84
N VAL A 39 -14.40 -9.37 -3.21
CA VAL A 39 -15.40 -8.48 -3.80
C VAL A 39 -14.70 -7.24 -4.29
N LEU A 40 -14.85 -6.94 -5.57
CA LEU A 40 -14.18 -5.84 -6.24
C LEU A 40 -15.14 -4.69 -6.52
N ASP A 41 -14.67 -3.47 -6.36
CA ASP A 41 -15.30 -2.27 -6.91
C ASP A 41 -15.09 -2.20 -8.43
N SER A 42 -15.50 -1.12 -9.06
CA SER A 42 -15.16 -0.84 -10.45
C SER A 42 -13.64 -0.81 -10.61
N ILE A 43 -13.12 -1.65 -11.52
CA ILE A 43 -11.69 -1.65 -11.85
C ILE A 43 -11.39 -0.33 -12.55
N LYS A 44 -10.58 0.50 -11.92
CA LYS A 44 -10.03 1.72 -12.50
C LYS A 44 -8.57 1.48 -12.89
N ALA A 45 -8.06 2.25 -13.83
CA ALA A 45 -6.72 2.04 -14.39
C ALA A 45 -5.60 1.98 -13.35
N GLN A 46 -5.80 2.62 -12.20
CA GLN A 46 -4.75 2.80 -11.20
C GLN A 46 -5.03 2.18 -9.83
N TYR A 47 -6.29 1.86 -9.52
CA TYR A 47 -6.64 1.23 -8.25
C TYR A 47 -7.98 0.49 -8.32
N THR A 48 -8.13 -0.50 -7.46
CA THR A 48 -9.40 -1.19 -7.25
C THR A 48 -9.57 -1.40 -5.75
N ARG A 49 -10.69 -0.93 -5.20
CA ARG A 49 -11.10 -1.28 -3.84
C ARG A 49 -11.54 -2.72 -3.84
N TYR A 50 -11.27 -3.41 -2.75
CA TYR A 50 -11.72 -4.79 -2.59
C TYR A 50 -12.01 -5.12 -1.13
N LEU A 51 -12.92 -6.07 -0.94
CA LEU A 51 -13.15 -6.73 0.35
C LEU A 51 -12.62 -8.15 0.28
N LYS A 52 -12.05 -8.62 1.38
CA LYS A 52 -11.64 -10.00 1.60
C LYS A 52 -12.77 -10.75 2.29
N ILE A 53 -13.16 -11.88 1.76
CA ILE A 53 -14.18 -12.74 2.35
C ILE A 53 -13.56 -14.07 2.70
N GLN A 54 -13.72 -14.47 3.97
CA GLN A 54 -13.47 -15.82 4.41
C GLN A 54 -14.79 -16.58 4.57
N CYS A 55 -14.91 -17.73 3.95
CA CYS A 55 -16.07 -18.59 4.00
C CYS A 55 -15.86 -19.73 5.01
N LYS A 56 -16.80 -19.95 5.89
CA LYS A 56 -16.78 -21.06 6.86
C LYS A 56 -18.05 -21.86 6.77
N GLY A 57 -17.92 -23.17 6.60
CA GLY A 57 -19.04 -24.13 6.60
C GLY A 57 -19.04 -24.96 7.87
N ARG A 58 -20.19 -25.13 8.52
CA ARG A 58 -20.32 -25.97 9.71
C ARG A 58 -21.63 -26.74 9.68
N SER A 59 -21.57 -27.97 10.21
CA SER A 59 -22.75 -28.78 10.50
C SER A 59 -23.01 -28.78 11.99
N LEU A 60 -24.20 -28.41 12.41
CA LEU A 60 -24.61 -28.39 13.82
C LEU A 60 -25.19 -29.74 14.28
N ASN A 61 -24.36 -30.77 14.31
CA ASN A 61 -24.69 -32.01 14.95
C ASN A 61 -24.33 -32.06 16.44
N SER A 62 -23.39 -31.20 16.85
CA SER A 62 -22.91 -30.96 18.21
C SER A 62 -22.39 -29.53 18.34
N SER A 63 -21.63 -29.18 19.37
CA SER A 63 -20.92 -27.93 19.47
C SER A 63 -19.80 -27.85 18.43
N SER A 64 -19.61 -26.69 17.83
CA SER A 64 -18.56 -26.37 16.88
C SER A 64 -18.00 -24.99 17.17
N SER A 65 -16.90 -24.62 16.52
CA SER A 65 -16.36 -23.26 16.57
C SER A 65 -15.77 -22.87 15.22
N ILE A 66 -15.70 -21.58 14.99
CA ILE A 66 -14.90 -21.01 13.92
C ILE A 66 -13.82 -20.15 14.54
N THR A 67 -12.64 -20.16 13.93
CA THR A 67 -11.47 -19.40 14.38
C THR A 67 -10.91 -18.62 13.22
N ILE A 68 -10.62 -17.33 13.47
CA ILE A 68 -10.07 -16.40 12.49
C ILE A 68 -8.78 -15.82 13.07
N PRO A 69 -7.62 -15.98 12.41
CA PRO A 69 -6.39 -15.33 12.82
C PRO A 69 -6.57 -13.79 12.87
N GLY A 70 -6.17 -13.18 13.98
CA GLY A 70 -6.35 -11.74 14.21
C GLY A 70 -5.69 -10.87 13.13
N LYS A 71 -4.56 -11.34 12.58
CA LYS A 71 -3.85 -10.67 11.49
C LYS A 71 -4.68 -10.49 10.20
N TYR A 72 -5.74 -11.29 10.00
CA TYR A 72 -6.62 -11.17 8.82
C TYR A 72 -7.75 -10.17 9.02
N VAL A 73 -8.10 -9.86 10.28
CA VAL A 73 -9.23 -8.98 10.62
C VAL A 73 -8.86 -7.51 10.40
N THR A 74 -8.87 -7.11 9.14
CA THR A 74 -8.65 -5.75 8.67
C THR A 74 -9.99 -5.07 8.36
N GLU A 75 -9.99 -3.76 8.13
CA GLU A 75 -11.20 -2.98 7.84
C GLU A 75 -12.00 -3.49 6.63
N ASN A 76 -11.33 -4.18 5.71
CA ASN A 76 -11.90 -4.73 4.49
C ASN A 76 -12.09 -6.25 4.53
N PHE A 77 -12.17 -6.86 5.74
CA PHE A 77 -12.30 -8.31 5.92
C PHE A 77 -13.70 -8.69 6.40
N LEU A 78 -14.31 -9.69 5.78
CA LEU A 78 -15.63 -10.22 6.12
C LEU A 78 -15.56 -11.72 6.35
N VAL A 79 -16.41 -12.23 7.23
CA VAL A 79 -16.62 -13.67 7.40
C VAL A 79 -18.06 -14.02 7.03
N PHE A 80 -18.20 -14.97 6.12
CA PHE A 80 -19.46 -15.64 5.87
C PHE A 80 -19.44 -17.00 6.54
N LEU A 81 -20.52 -17.33 7.24
CA LEU A 81 -20.70 -18.59 7.91
C LEU A 81 -21.97 -19.27 7.38
N TYR A 82 -21.77 -20.43 6.76
CA TYR A 82 -22.86 -21.30 6.34
C TYR A 82 -23.03 -22.44 7.32
N VAL A 83 -24.26 -22.59 7.85
CA VAL A 83 -24.60 -23.61 8.86
C VAL A 83 -25.69 -24.51 8.32
N LYS A 84 -25.42 -25.83 8.33
CA LYS A 84 -26.41 -26.88 8.10
C LYS A 84 -26.89 -27.46 9.41
N PHE A 85 -28.21 -27.48 9.59
CA PHE A 85 -28.88 -28.07 10.75
C PHE A 85 -29.26 -29.53 10.50
N ARG A 86 -29.52 -30.26 11.58
CA ARG A 86 -29.92 -31.68 11.50
C ARG A 86 -31.18 -31.93 10.70
N ASN A 87 -32.10 -30.97 10.67
CA ASN A 87 -33.35 -31.01 9.92
C ASN A 87 -33.20 -30.63 8.44
N PHE A 88 -31.98 -30.67 7.89
CA PHE A 88 -31.64 -30.26 6.51
C PHE A 88 -31.88 -28.79 6.19
N GLN A 89 -32.32 -27.99 7.14
CA GLN A 89 -32.35 -26.54 6.98
C GLN A 89 -30.93 -25.98 7.01
N SER A 90 -30.75 -24.85 6.38
CA SER A 90 -29.47 -24.14 6.39
C SER A 90 -29.68 -22.64 6.56
N SER A 91 -28.70 -22.00 7.11
CA SER A 91 -28.69 -20.54 7.25
C SER A 91 -27.31 -19.99 6.96
N MET A 92 -27.26 -18.80 6.38
CA MET A 92 -26.04 -18.07 6.11
C MET A 92 -26.00 -16.83 7.00
N TYR A 93 -24.84 -16.56 7.56
CA TYR A 93 -24.56 -15.43 8.44
C TYR A 93 -23.40 -14.63 7.88
N ILE A 94 -23.40 -13.31 8.14
CA ILE A 94 -22.31 -12.41 7.76
C ILE A 94 -21.83 -11.65 8.99
N PHE A 95 -20.49 -11.55 9.14
CA PHE A 95 -19.85 -10.80 10.21
C PHE A 95 -18.89 -9.79 9.60
N PHE A 96 -19.07 -8.55 10.02
CA PHE A 96 -18.23 -7.43 9.64
C PHE A 96 -17.02 -7.32 10.60
N PRO A 97 -15.98 -6.55 10.27
CA PRO A 97 -14.77 -6.46 11.11
C PRO A 97 -15.06 -6.16 12.58
N ASP A 98 -15.97 -5.24 12.85
CA ASP A 98 -16.33 -4.84 14.21
C ASP A 98 -17.14 -5.90 14.97
N ASP A 99 -17.82 -6.79 14.26
CA ASP A 99 -18.49 -7.94 14.86
C ASP A 99 -17.48 -9.01 15.24
N ILE A 100 -16.48 -9.27 14.37
CA ILE A 100 -15.41 -10.25 14.59
C ILE A 100 -14.53 -9.83 15.76
N LYS A 101 -14.22 -8.54 15.90
CA LYS A 101 -13.44 -8.00 17.03
C LYS A 101 -14.12 -8.18 18.40
N LYS A 102 -15.43 -8.44 18.44
CA LYS A 102 -16.18 -8.74 19.66
C LYS A 102 -16.18 -10.22 20.04
N TRP A 103 -15.64 -11.10 19.17
CA TRP A 103 -15.51 -12.52 19.48
C TRP A 103 -14.46 -12.75 20.56
N ASN A 104 -14.44 -13.96 21.11
CA ASN A 104 -13.44 -14.32 22.10
C ASN A 104 -12.05 -14.33 21.49
N PHE A 105 -11.14 -13.47 21.99
CA PHE A 105 -9.77 -13.39 21.52
C PHE A 105 -8.84 -14.23 22.38
N ASN A 106 -8.15 -15.17 21.74
CA ASN A 106 -7.14 -16.00 22.40
C ASN A 106 -5.74 -15.39 22.17
N ASN A 107 -5.17 -14.80 23.22
CA ASN A 107 -3.85 -14.18 23.16
C ASN A 107 -2.72 -15.14 22.76
N ASN A 108 -2.80 -16.43 23.14
CA ASN A 108 -1.75 -17.40 22.83
C ASN A 108 -1.69 -17.75 21.33
N SER A 109 -2.84 -17.82 20.68
CA SER A 109 -2.93 -18.12 19.24
C SER A 109 -3.09 -16.87 18.36
N GLY A 110 -3.30 -15.69 18.96
CA GLY A 110 -3.56 -14.45 18.23
C GLY A 110 -4.83 -14.52 17.38
N SER A 111 -5.88 -15.23 17.82
CA SER A 111 -7.04 -15.54 17.00
C SER A 111 -8.36 -15.21 17.68
N TYR A 112 -9.32 -14.76 16.91
CA TYR A 112 -10.72 -14.61 17.32
C TYR A 112 -11.47 -15.94 17.16
N SER A 113 -12.33 -16.29 18.09
CA SER A 113 -13.14 -17.50 18.03
C SER A 113 -14.62 -17.25 18.37
N LEU A 114 -15.50 -17.91 17.62
CA LEU A 114 -16.95 -17.89 17.83
C LEU A 114 -17.44 -19.32 18.04
N SER A 115 -18.05 -19.58 19.19
CA SER A 115 -18.62 -20.88 19.52
C SER A 115 -20.03 -21.01 18.93
N LEU A 116 -20.31 -22.18 18.39
CA LEU A 116 -21.56 -22.54 17.73
C LEU A 116 -22.18 -23.77 18.39
N ASN A 117 -23.40 -23.67 18.84
CA ASN A 117 -24.22 -24.81 19.26
C ASN A 117 -25.69 -24.49 18.98
N SER A 118 -26.55 -25.49 19.08
CA SER A 118 -27.99 -25.34 18.83
C SER A 118 -28.67 -24.25 19.67
N LYS A 119 -28.19 -24.03 20.89
CA LYS A 119 -28.75 -22.99 21.79
C LYS A 119 -28.23 -21.59 21.48
N THR A 120 -26.96 -21.46 21.03
CA THR A 120 -26.37 -20.15 20.74
C THR A 120 -26.82 -19.60 19.40
N ILE A 121 -27.10 -20.47 18.41
CA ILE A 121 -27.45 -20.03 17.07
C ILE A 121 -28.87 -19.48 16.97
N ASP A 122 -29.74 -19.86 17.90
CA ASP A 122 -31.12 -19.36 18.00
C ASP A 122 -31.23 -18.06 18.84
N ASN A 123 -30.10 -17.53 19.28
CA ASN A 123 -30.11 -16.29 20.07
C ASN A 123 -30.14 -15.03 19.18
N SER A 124 -30.47 -13.91 19.82
CA SER A 124 -30.59 -12.60 19.15
C SER A 124 -29.32 -12.12 18.48
N TYR A 125 -28.16 -12.64 18.88
CA TYR A 125 -26.86 -12.32 18.24
C TYR A 125 -26.82 -12.85 16.82
N PHE A 126 -27.09 -14.16 16.62
CA PHE A 126 -27.09 -14.78 15.29
C PHE A 126 -28.22 -14.26 14.40
N GLU A 127 -29.39 -14.02 14.95
CA GLU A 127 -30.50 -13.40 14.17
C GLU A 127 -30.11 -12.05 13.55
N LYS A 128 -29.35 -11.23 14.26
CA LYS A 128 -28.85 -9.94 13.74
C LYS A 128 -27.82 -10.11 12.62
N HIS A 129 -27.13 -11.24 12.58
CA HIS A 129 -26.07 -11.50 11.60
C HIS A 129 -26.53 -12.42 10.47
N LYS A 130 -27.78 -12.83 10.47
CA LYS A 130 -28.37 -13.62 9.38
C LYS A 130 -28.25 -12.84 8.06
N TYR A 131 -27.73 -13.51 7.03
CA TYR A 131 -27.63 -12.88 5.73
C TYR A 131 -29.02 -12.67 5.13
N LEU A 132 -29.31 -11.46 4.76
CA LEU A 132 -30.53 -11.00 4.07
C LEU A 132 -30.12 -10.11 2.91
N ASP A 133 -31.04 -9.82 1.99
CA ASP A 133 -30.75 -8.93 0.85
C ASP A 133 -30.19 -7.56 1.26
N VAL A 134 -30.65 -7.02 2.41
CA VAL A 134 -30.09 -5.79 2.98
C VAL A 134 -28.61 -5.91 3.38
N SER A 135 -28.12 -7.12 3.62
CA SER A 135 -26.71 -7.36 3.94
C SER A 135 -25.81 -7.04 2.75
N ALA A 136 -26.26 -7.29 1.51
CA ALA A 136 -25.53 -6.93 0.30
C ALA A 136 -25.37 -5.40 0.15
N VAL A 137 -26.38 -4.62 0.57
CA VAL A 137 -26.27 -3.15 0.61
C VAL A 137 -25.16 -2.73 1.58
N ARG A 138 -25.10 -3.36 2.73
CA ARG A 138 -24.06 -3.09 3.73
C ARG A 138 -22.65 -3.49 3.24
N VAL A 139 -22.53 -4.58 2.47
CA VAL A 139 -21.28 -4.96 1.79
C VAL A 139 -20.88 -3.89 0.78
N LYS A 140 -21.81 -3.37 -0.04
CA LYS A 140 -21.54 -2.25 -0.97
C LYS A 140 -21.06 -1.00 -0.24
N GLN A 141 -21.70 -0.66 0.87
CA GLN A 141 -21.31 0.49 1.70
C GLN A 141 -19.90 0.31 2.26
N LEU A 142 -19.59 -0.87 2.82
CA LEU A 142 -18.25 -1.16 3.31
C LEU A 142 -17.22 -1.08 2.18
N LEU A 143 -17.50 -1.67 1.01
CA LEU A 143 -16.62 -1.60 -0.15
C LEU A 143 -16.33 -0.14 -0.56
N SER A 144 -17.35 0.72 -0.52
CA SER A 144 -17.21 2.14 -0.84
C SER A 144 -16.42 2.92 0.22
N SER A 145 -16.48 2.50 1.48
CA SER A 145 -15.78 3.13 2.61
C SER A 145 -14.34 2.66 2.77
N VAL A 146 -13.93 1.55 2.12
CA VAL A 146 -12.54 1.10 2.16
C VAL A 146 -11.63 2.21 1.68
N ALA A 147 -10.77 2.67 2.58
CA ALA A 147 -9.80 3.69 2.24
C ALA A 147 -8.85 3.17 1.15
N ILE A 148 -8.68 3.96 0.10
CA ILE A 148 -7.61 3.71 -0.86
C ILE A 148 -6.33 4.05 -0.09
N LYS A 149 -5.46 3.06 0.14
CA LYS A 149 -4.14 3.35 0.69
C LYS A 149 -3.45 4.29 -0.28
N LYS A 150 -3.30 5.54 0.13
CA LYS A 150 -2.50 6.51 -0.57
C LYS A 150 -1.03 6.10 -0.42
N TYR A 151 -0.23 6.43 -1.38
CA TYR A 151 1.20 6.19 -1.35
C TYR A 151 1.94 7.50 -1.61
N SER A 152 3.13 7.61 -1.06
CA SER A 152 4.10 8.64 -1.43
C SER A 152 5.09 8.06 -2.42
N SER A 153 5.52 8.85 -3.37
CA SER A 153 6.46 8.44 -4.42
C SER A 153 7.68 9.33 -4.40
N LEU A 154 8.86 8.73 -4.34
CA LEU A 154 10.12 9.40 -4.64
C LEU A 154 10.57 8.97 -6.03
N ILE A 155 10.64 9.91 -6.95
CA ILE A 155 11.06 9.70 -8.33
C ILE A 155 12.48 10.27 -8.49
N VAL A 156 13.39 9.47 -8.99
CA VAL A 156 14.82 9.79 -9.04
C VAL A 156 15.35 9.60 -10.47
N ASP A 157 15.94 10.66 -11.01
CA ASP A 157 16.82 10.55 -12.17
C ASP A 157 18.23 10.17 -11.68
N GLU A 158 18.70 8.97 -12.00
CA GLU A 158 20.01 8.49 -11.57
C GLU A 158 21.15 9.37 -12.08
N GLN A 159 21.06 9.86 -13.31
CA GLN A 159 22.09 10.74 -13.89
C GLN A 159 22.17 12.08 -13.17
N PHE A 160 21.01 12.61 -12.75
CA PHE A 160 20.98 13.83 -11.93
C PHE A 160 21.68 13.59 -10.60
N ILE A 161 21.38 12.50 -9.90
CA ILE A 161 22.05 12.16 -8.63
C ILE A 161 23.55 12.02 -8.81
N GLU A 162 24.01 11.36 -9.88
CA GLU A 162 25.44 11.19 -10.14
C GLU A 162 26.14 12.55 -10.33
N ARG A 163 25.57 13.44 -11.18
CA ARG A 163 26.11 14.79 -11.40
C ARG A 163 26.09 15.64 -10.12
N ALA A 164 24.99 15.58 -9.37
CA ALA A 164 24.87 16.30 -8.11
C ALA A 164 25.89 15.80 -7.08
N THR A 165 26.14 14.49 -7.03
CA THR A 165 27.13 13.87 -6.14
C THR A 165 28.55 14.34 -6.46
N GLU A 166 28.93 14.33 -7.74
CA GLU A 166 30.26 14.82 -8.18
C GLU A 166 30.48 16.28 -7.76
N LYS A 167 29.47 17.11 -7.98
CA LYS A 167 29.55 18.53 -7.65
C LYS A 167 29.58 18.80 -6.17
N THR A 168 28.75 18.08 -5.42
CA THR A 168 28.71 18.18 -3.97
C THR A 168 30.06 17.75 -3.37
N LEU A 169 30.62 16.66 -3.85
CA LEU A 169 31.94 16.17 -3.42
C LEU A 169 33.04 17.21 -3.71
N GLU A 170 33.05 17.84 -4.90
CA GLU A 170 34.01 18.91 -5.23
C GLU A 170 33.90 20.10 -4.25
N ILE A 171 32.69 20.51 -3.89
CA ILE A 171 32.46 21.63 -2.97
C ILE A 171 32.91 21.28 -1.55
N TYR A 172 32.43 20.16 -1.02
CA TYR A 172 32.69 19.78 0.38
C TYR A 172 34.14 19.32 0.60
N SER A 173 34.84 18.79 -0.39
CA SER A 173 36.29 18.52 -0.29
C SER A 173 37.10 19.79 -0.13
N LYS A 174 36.64 20.93 -0.69
CA LYS A 174 37.28 22.23 -0.46
C LYS A 174 36.96 22.83 0.89
N ILE A 175 35.72 22.61 1.40
CA ILE A 175 35.28 23.09 2.72
C ILE A 175 35.91 22.29 3.86
N HIS A 176 36.09 20.97 3.67
CA HIS A 176 36.62 20.04 4.64
C HIS A 176 37.89 19.32 4.13
N PRO A 177 38.98 20.05 3.91
CA PRO A 177 40.19 19.47 3.33
C PRO A 177 40.83 18.38 4.19
N ASP A 178 40.56 18.39 5.49
CA ASP A 178 41.08 17.39 6.44
C ASP A 178 40.26 16.09 6.48
N LYS A 179 39.11 16.04 5.78
CA LYS A 179 38.24 14.85 5.73
C LYS A 179 38.47 14.07 4.44
N ASN A 180 38.62 12.77 4.56
CA ASN A 180 38.62 11.89 3.40
C ASN A 180 37.17 11.54 3.00
N LEU A 181 36.53 12.43 2.21
CA LEU A 181 35.18 12.23 1.73
C LEU A 181 35.16 11.23 0.57
N SER A 182 34.38 10.17 0.72
CA SER A 182 34.17 9.17 -0.33
C SER A 182 32.90 9.48 -1.11
N ARG A 183 32.88 9.11 -2.39
CA ARG A 183 31.70 9.22 -3.24
C ARG A 183 30.64 8.23 -2.77
N PRO A 184 29.44 8.68 -2.33
CA PRO A 184 28.36 7.79 -1.97
C PRO A 184 27.73 7.13 -3.20
N SER A 185 27.19 5.95 -3.02
CA SER A 185 26.35 5.28 -4.00
C SER A 185 24.98 5.99 -4.13
N VAL A 186 24.27 5.73 -5.23
CA VAL A 186 22.91 6.28 -5.44
C VAL A 186 21.97 5.87 -4.30
N ASP A 187 22.08 4.63 -3.82
CA ASP A 187 21.24 4.13 -2.72
C ASP A 187 21.54 4.84 -1.38
N GLU A 188 22.81 5.16 -1.11
CA GLU A 188 23.17 5.96 0.06
C GLU A 188 22.64 7.39 -0.04
N VAL A 189 22.66 7.98 -1.25
CA VAL A 189 22.04 9.30 -1.47
C VAL A 189 20.52 9.25 -1.27
N ILE A 190 19.86 8.19 -1.76
CA ILE A 190 18.41 8.00 -1.52
C ILE A 190 18.13 7.89 -0.03
N LYS A 191 18.90 7.14 0.75
CA LYS A 191 18.79 7.12 2.22
C LYS A 191 18.98 8.51 2.81
N GLY A 192 19.96 9.27 2.34
CA GLY A 192 20.14 10.66 2.71
C GLY A 192 18.91 11.53 2.43
N ILE A 193 18.31 11.40 1.25
CA ILE A 193 17.06 12.09 0.87
C ILE A 193 15.93 11.73 1.84
N LEU A 194 15.72 10.46 2.11
CA LEU A 194 14.67 9.97 3.00
C LEU A 194 14.84 10.44 4.44
N SER A 195 16.08 10.60 4.87
CA SER A 195 16.41 11.03 6.23
C SER A 195 16.38 12.57 6.41
N VAL A 196 16.72 13.33 5.37
CA VAL A 196 16.75 14.81 5.43
C VAL A 196 15.37 15.38 5.17
N TYR A 197 14.59 14.77 4.27
CA TYR A 197 13.31 15.27 3.81
C TYR A 197 12.17 14.35 4.24
N ASP A 198 11.16 14.92 4.88
CA ASP A 198 9.93 14.17 5.18
C ASP A 198 9.09 14.05 3.90
N ILE A 199 9.25 12.94 3.20
CA ILE A 199 8.55 12.66 1.93
C ILE A 199 7.16 12.10 2.18
N ARG A 200 6.85 11.62 3.40
CA ARG A 200 5.54 11.06 3.74
C ARG A 200 4.66 12.10 4.41
N GLN A 201 3.42 12.21 3.97
CA GLN A 201 2.42 13.03 4.67
C GLN A 201 1.79 12.31 5.86
N SER A 202 1.70 10.97 5.82
CA SER A 202 1.14 10.19 6.90
C SER A 202 2.02 8.96 7.23
N LYS A 203 1.98 8.53 8.50
CA LYS A 203 2.70 7.33 8.95
C LYS A 203 2.19 6.04 8.26
N ASP A 204 0.94 6.06 7.78
CA ASP A 204 0.30 4.93 7.11
C ASP A 204 0.53 4.92 5.60
N SER A 205 1.15 5.95 5.05
CA SER A 205 1.45 6.06 3.62
C SER A 205 2.59 5.11 3.24
N VAL A 206 2.36 4.28 2.22
CA VAL A 206 3.40 3.42 1.66
C VAL A 206 4.34 4.28 0.83
N LEU A 207 5.63 4.28 1.15
CA LEU A 207 6.64 4.99 0.36
C LEU A 207 7.23 4.06 -0.70
N ARG A 208 7.24 4.53 -1.94
CA ARG A 208 7.85 3.86 -3.09
C ARG A 208 8.91 4.77 -3.70
N CYS A 209 10.07 4.20 -4.01
CA CYS A 209 11.14 4.91 -4.71
C CYS A 209 11.30 4.32 -6.11
N TYR A 210 11.31 5.17 -7.12
CA TYR A 210 11.51 4.79 -8.51
C TYR A 210 12.77 5.48 -9.03
N ILE A 211 13.77 4.70 -9.41
CA ILE A 211 15.05 5.17 -9.97
C ILE A 211 15.04 4.89 -11.46
N PHE A 212 15.09 5.92 -12.26
CA PHE A 212 15.18 5.82 -13.71
C PHE A 212 16.63 5.99 -14.17
N SER A 213 17.10 5.04 -14.98
CA SER A 213 18.48 4.97 -15.46
C SER A 213 18.53 4.66 -16.95
N SER A 214 19.51 5.27 -17.65
CA SER A 214 19.84 4.94 -19.05
C SER A 214 20.94 3.90 -19.18
N LYS A 215 21.44 3.34 -18.06
CA LYS A 215 22.45 2.30 -18.10
C LYS A 215 21.85 1.01 -18.66
N ASP A 216 22.62 0.29 -19.48
CA ASP A 216 22.20 -0.99 -20.03
C ASP A 216 22.19 -2.05 -18.91
N SER A 217 21.02 -2.32 -18.35
CA SER A 217 20.82 -3.27 -17.26
C SER A 217 19.36 -3.74 -17.24
N THR A 218 19.03 -4.65 -16.32
CA THR A 218 17.69 -5.21 -16.19
C THR A 218 16.93 -4.55 -15.04
N ASN A 219 15.63 -4.31 -15.24
CA ASN A 219 14.74 -3.80 -14.19
C ASN A 219 14.78 -4.71 -12.97
N CYS A 220 14.86 -4.12 -11.79
CA CYS A 220 14.89 -4.85 -10.53
C CYS A 220 14.11 -4.11 -9.43
N SER A 221 13.77 -4.83 -8.38
CA SER A 221 13.20 -4.22 -7.18
C SER A 221 13.80 -4.84 -5.93
N TYR A 222 14.03 -3.99 -4.92
CA TYR A 222 14.58 -4.36 -3.63
C TYR A 222 13.99 -3.45 -2.54
N GLU A 223 14.34 -3.71 -1.29
CA GLU A 223 13.91 -2.89 -0.16
C GLU A 223 15.10 -2.25 0.52
N ILE A 224 14.94 -1.01 0.93
CA ILE A 224 15.88 -0.30 1.80
C ILE A 224 15.16 0.10 3.07
N GLU A 225 15.89 0.08 4.19
CA GLU A 225 15.41 0.57 5.47
C GLU A 225 16.19 1.82 5.86
N GLU A 226 15.47 2.88 6.24
CA GLU A 226 16.05 4.12 6.76
C GLU A 226 15.14 4.69 7.84
N ASP A 227 15.69 4.97 9.01
CA ASP A 227 14.99 5.51 10.17
C ASP A 227 13.69 4.74 10.54
N GLY A 228 13.74 3.39 10.45
CA GLY A 228 12.60 2.50 10.72
C GLY A 228 11.52 2.51 9.64
N VAL A 229 11.83 3.04 8.47
CA VAL A 229 10.95 3.07 7.29
C VAL A 229 11.44 2.10 6.25
N ASN A 230 10.61 1.12 5.91
CA ASN A 230 10.85 0.25 4.76
C ASN A 230 10.34 0.93 3.49
N VAL A 231 11.26 1.13 2.55
CA VAL A 231 10.99 1.72 1.24
C VAL A 231 11.23 0.68 0.16
N LYS A 232 10.21 0.42 -0.64
CA LYS A 232 10.37 -0.43 -1.81
C LYS A 232 10.93 0.38 -2.97
N VAL A 233 12.09 -0.02 -3.44
CA VAL A 233 12.80 0.62 -4.54
C VAL A 233 12.54 -0.17 -5.82
N TYR A 234 12.22 0.53 -6.88
CA TYR A 234 12.08 0.02 -8.24
C TYR A 234 13.12 0.74 -9.10
N ARG A 235 14.06 -0.02 -9.66
CA ARG A 235 15.05 0.52 -10.58
C ARG A 235 14.65 0.16 -12.01
N GLU A 236 14.28 1.18 -12.77
CA GLU A 236 13.80 1.07 -14.14
C GLU A 236 14.88 1.51 -15.11
N TYR A 237 15.23 0.61 -16.03
CA TYR A 237 16.22 0.89 -17.08
C TYR A 237 15.52 1.13 -18.40
N THR A 238 15.94 2.19 -19.08
CA THR A 238 15.36 2.57 -20.37
C THR A 238 16.42 2.75 -21.44
N ASN A 239 16.12 2.29 -22.65
CA ASN A 239 16.94 2.57 -23.84
C ASN A 239 16.56 3.92 -24.49
N GLY A 240 15.50 4.57 -23.99
CA GLY A 240 15.04 5.87 -24.44
C GLY A 240 15.61 7.02 -23.58
N ARG A 241 14.93 8.15 -23.63
CA ARG A 241 15.27 9.27 -22.74
C ARG A 241 14.66 9.02 -21.35
N VAL A 242 15.48 9.09 -20.32
CA VAL A 242 15.03 8.96 -18.92
C VAL A 242 13.93 9.99 -18.60
N SER A 243 14.02 11.19 -19.16
CA SER A 243 13.02 12.23 -18.99
C SER A 243 11.62 11.84 -19.48
N ASP A 244 11.52 11.08 -20.57
CA ASP A 244 10.24 10.68 -21.14
C ASP A 244 9.55 9.63 -20.23
N GLU A 245 10.32 8.69 -19.70
CA GLU A 245 9.82 7.70 -18.72
C GLU A 245 9.36 8.34 -17.41
N ILE A 246 10.17 9.27 -16.89
CA ILE A 246 9.80 10.04 -15.69
C ILE A 246 8.50 10.83 -15.95
N PHE A 247 8.39 11.47 -17.11
CA PHE A 247 7.19 12.22 -17.49
C PHE A 247 5.94 11.33 -17.49
N GLU A 248 6.01 10.16 -18.15
CA GLU A 248 4.90 9.21 -18.16
C GLU A 248 4.56 8.72 -16.75
N TYR A 249 5.57 8.48 -15.91
CA TYR A 249 5.34 8.04 -14.54
C TYR A 249 4.64 9.11 -13.70
N ILE A 250 5.07 10.38 -13.79
CA ILE A 250 4.43 11.50 -13.11
C ILE A 250 2.96 11.60 -13.54
N ASP A 251 2.67 11.49 -14.82
CA ASP A 251 1.30 11.59 -15.34
C ASP A 251 0.36 10.50 -14.79
N ARG A 252 0.92 9.33 -14.44
CA ARG A 252 0.20 8.20 -13.84
C ARG A 252 0.03 8.30 -12.31
N ALA A 253 0.79 9.16 -11.66
CA ALA A 253 0.85 9.27 -10.20
C ALA A 253 -0.34 10.03 -9.55
N ILE A 254 -1.46 10.15 -10.24
CA ILE A 254 -2.65 10.93 -9.81
C ILE A 254 -3.31 10.44 -8.50
N ASN A 255 -2.96 9.27 -8.01
CA ASN A 255 -3.44 8.74 -6.72
C ASN A 255 -2.36 8.74 -5.64
N ALA A 256 -1.20 9.30 -5.93
CA ALA A 256 -0.22 9.56 -4.90
C ALA A 256 -0.76 10.60 -3.93
N GLU A 257 -0.38 10.49 -2.68
CA GLU A 257 -0.61 11.52 -1.66
C GLU A 257 0.43 12.63 -1.81
N ASN A 258 1.65 12.20 -2.14
CA ASN A 258 2.81 13.06 -2.29
C ASN A 258 3.72 12.50 -3.40
N VAL A 259 4.28 13.37 -4.21
CA VAL A 259 5.30 13.06 -5.21
C VAL A 259 6.52 13.93 -4.96
N ALA A 260 7.64 13.31 -4.59
CA ALA A 260 8.95 13.96 -4.53
C ALA A 260 9.72 13.63 -5.81
N LEU A 261 10.28 14.63 -6.46
CA LEU A 261 11.07 14.48 -7.68
C LEU A 261 12.51 14.95 -7.44
N ALA A 262 13.47 14.06 -7.59
CA ALA A 262 14.90 14.35 -7.58
C ALA A 262 15.43 14.31 -9.04
N ALA A 263 15.33 15.44 -9.71
CA ALA A 263 15.77 15.63 -11.09
C ALA A 263 16.08 17.12 -11.35
N ASP A 264 16.82 17.40 -12.42
CA ASP A 264 17.38 18.72 -12.73
C ASP A 264 16.55 19.52 -13.75
N ASP A 265 15.54 18.92 -14.35
CA ASP A 265 14.94 19.46 -15.56
C ASP A 265 13.56 20.10 -15.29
N CYS A 266 13.39 21.35 -15.77
CA CYS A 266 12.10 22.06 -15.77
C CYS A 266 11.07 21.45 -16.76
N VAL A 267 11.44 20.47 -17.55
CA VAL A 267 10.52 19.74 -18.46
C VAL A 267 9.35 19.12 -17.70
N TYR A 268 9.51 18.83 -16.42
CA TYR A 268 8.50 18.20 -15.57
C TYR A 268 7.47 19.18 -15.00
N ASP A 269 7.60 20.48 -15.18
CA ASP A 269 6.68 21.48 -14.60
C ASP A 269 5.22 21.25 -15.02
N ALA A 270 4.97 20.94 -16.29
CA ALA A 270 3.62 20.76 -16.80
C ALA A 270 2.91 19.52 -16.16
N PRO A 271 3.51 18.30 -16.12
CA PRO A 271 2.89 17.18 -15.44
C PRO A 271 2.78 17.36 -13.92
N LEU A 272 3.76 17.99 -13.26
CA LEU A 272 3.70 18.29 -11.83
C LEU A 272 2.56 19.24 -11.48
N ASN A 273 2.38 20.30 -12.25
CA ASN A 273 1.25 21.24 -12.09
C ASN A 273 -0.10 20.52 -12.28
N ARG A 274 -0.20 19.57 -13.23
CA ARG A 274 -1.42 18.76 -13.38
C ARG A 274 -1.69 17.87 -12.17
N LEU A 275 -0.66 17.31 -11.55
CA LEU A 275 -0.80 16.52 -10.33
C LEU A 275 -1.22 17.40 -9.14
N HIS A 276 -0.56 18.56 -9.00
CA HIS A 276 -0.87 19.51 -7.92
C HIS A 276 -2.32 20.01 -8.01
N ALA A 277 -2.81 20.32 -9.19
CA ALA A 277 -4.20 20.69 -9.43
C ALA A 277 -5.20 19.57 -9.07
N LYS A 278 -4.76 18.32 -8.98
CA LYS A 278 -5.54 17.16 -8.50
C LYS A 278 -5.38 16.91 -7.00
N GLY A 279 -4.69 17.79 -6.28
CA GLY A 279 -4.50 17.70 -4.83
C GLY A 279 -3.35 16.78 -4.40
N VAL A 280 -2.43 16.44 -5.30
CA VAL A 280 -1.19 15.75 -4.94
C VAL A 280 -0.18 16.76 -4.42
N ASP A 281 0.43 16.52 -3.27
CA ASP A 281 1.51 17.33 -2.75
C ASP A 281 2.80 17.09 -3.55
N ILE A 282 3.45 18.17 -4.01
CA ILE A 282 4.65 18.08 -4.86
C ILE A 282 5.85 18.59 -4.08
N ARG A 283 6.94 17.86 -4.15
CA ARG A 283 8.23 18.22 -3.55
C ARG A 283 9.34 18.10 -4.59
N LEU A 284 10.10 19.16 -4.76
CA LEU A 284 11.25 19.18 -5.66
C LEU A 284 12.54 19.03 -4.83
N ILE A 285 13.40 18.12 -5.23
CA ILE A 285 14.72 17.88 -4.66
C ILE A 285 15.74 18.17 -5.77
N GLN A 286 16.33 19.37 -5.72
CA GLN A 286 17.15 19.89 -6.79
C GLN A 286 18.52 20.37 -6.28
N LEU A 287 19.40 20.72 -7.17
CA LEU A 287 20.71 21.28 -6.86
C LEU A 287 20.65 22.81 -6.94
N SER A 288 20.45 23.50 -5.81
CA SER A 288 20.19 24.95 -5.77
C SER A 288 21.39 25.81 -6.10
N THR A 289 22.57 25.39 -5.69
CA THR A 289 23.79 26.20 -5.78
C THR A 289 24.34 26.32 -7.20
N TYR A 290 23.67 25.71 -8.17
CA TYR A 290 24.31 25.42 -9.45
C TYR A 290 24.02 26.42 -10.57
N ASN A 291 22.86 27.05 -10.61
CA ASN A 291 22.44 27.78 -11.79
C ASN A 291 22.17 29.29 -11.61
N GLY A 292 22.31 29.83 -10.39
CA GLY A 292 21.91 31.22 -10.13
C GLY A 292 20.43 31.50 -10.48
N ARG A 293 19.65 30.46 -10.71
CA ARG A 293 18.23 30.53 -10.94
C ARG A 293 17.55 30.54 -9.58
N GLU A 294 16.93 31.63 -9.25
CA GLU A 294 15.87 31.64 -8.25
C GLU A 294 14.78 30.66 -8.75
N VAL A 295 14.62 29.53 -8.07
CA VAL A 295 13.58 28.57 -8.40
C VAL A 295 12.27 29.15 -7.86
N PHE A 296 11.58 29.96 -8.66
CA PHE A 296 10.21 30.36 -8.39
C PHE A 296 9.29 29.17 -8.66
N THR A 297 9.04 28.38 -7.64
CA THR A 297 8.09 27.28 -7.69
C THR A 297 7.13 27.40 -6.52
N GLU A 298 5.87 27.13 -6.78
CA GLU A 298 4.83 27.00 -5.74
C GLU A 298 5.02 25.71 -4.91
N PHE A 299 5.97 24.86 -5.32
CA PHE A 299 6.20 23.58 -4.68
C PHE A 299 7.23 23.69 -3.55
N TYR A 300 7.07 22.81 -2.56
CA TYR A 300 8.12 22.62 -1.56
C TYR A 300 9.44 22.23 -2.25
N TRP A 301 10.54 22.84 -1.82
CA TRP A 301 11.82 22.65 -2.43
C TRP A 301 12.88 22.24 -1.41
N GLY A 302 13.78 21.33 -1.79
CA GLY A 302 14.90 20.88 -1.00
C GLY A 302 16.19 20.78 -1.82
N ASP A 303 17.33 21.10 -1.20
CA ASP A 303 18.64 21.00 -1.87
C ASP A 303 19.23 19.59 -1.69
N VAL A 304 19.43 18.87 -2.79
CA VAL A 304 19.99 17.51 -2.78
C VAL A 304 21.40 17.45 -2.15
N MET A 305 22.12 18.56 -2.11
CA MET A 305 23.44 18.64 -1.48
C MET A 305 23.43 18.21 -0.02
N TYR A 306 22.37 18.54 0.73
CA TYR A 306 22.25 18.13 2.14
C TYR A 306 22.12 16.61 2.29
N ALA A 307 21.37 15.98 1.41
CA ALA A 307 21.22 14.53 1.38
C ALA A 307 22.54 13.82 1.01
N ILE A 308 23.26 14.37 0.03
CA ILE A 308 24.55 13.87 -0.38
C ILE A 308 25.61 14.07 0.71
N ALA A 309 25.64 15.25 1.36
CA ALA A 309 26.52 15.53 2.48
C ALA A 309 26.32 14.52 3.63
N LYS A 310 25.06 14.23 3.96
CA LYS A 310 24.74 13.20 4.94
C LYS A 310 25.22 11.82 4.51
N ALA A 311 25.02 11.45 3.23
CA ALA A 311 25.50 10.18 2.68
C ALA A 311 27.04 10.06 2.70
N MET A 312 27.76 11.18 2.64
CA MET A 312 29.22 11.25 2.84
C MET A 312 29.64 11.19 4.32
N GLY A 313 28.70 11.09 5.26
CA GLY A 313 28.96 11.03 6.69
C GLY A 313 29.18 12.38 7.36
N LEU A 314 28.83 13.49 6.68
CA LEU A 314 28.89 14.84 7.27
C LEU A 314 27.72 15.07 8.22
N GLY A 315 27.98 15.66 9.40
CA GLY A 315 26.98 16.03 10.36
C GLY A 315 26.16 17.24 9.93
N ARG A 316 24.95 17.44 10.51
CA ARG A 316 24.02 18.52 10.13
C ARG A 316 24.61 19.94 10.25
N TYR A 317 25.60 20.13 11.13
CA TYR A 317 26.29 21.41 11.29
C TYR A 317 27.50 21.61 10.33
N GLU A 318 27.76 20.65 9.47
CA GLU A 318 28.86 20.65 8.51
C GLU A 318 28.37 20.80 7.07
N TRP A 319 27.06 20.99 6.89
CA TRP A 319 26.42 21.14 5.59
C TRP A 319 26.46 22.59 5.08
#